data_a7c54081b6e8b9dfa79b344cc3e17e19
#
_entry.id   a7c54081b6e8b9dfa79b344cc3e17e19
#
_cell.length_a   1.000
_cell.length_b   1.000
_cell.length_c   1.000
_cell.angle_alpha   90.00
_cell.angle_beta   90.00
_cell.angle_gamma   90.00
#
_symmetry.space_group_name_H-M   'P 1'
#
loop_
_entity.id
_entity.type
_entity.pdbx_description
1 polymer ?
#
loop_
_entity_poly.entity_id
_entity_poly.type
_entity_poly.pdbx_seq_one_letter_code
_entity_poly.pdbx_strand_id
1 'polypeptide(L)'
;TRAVPMTYAFDFASVLSSWPQFLEGAWMTILLSFPATVIGFVGGTLLAIGRRSDKRWLVNACGAYVEVLRNTPLLVQVFLVCFGLASLGWKVSAFSAALLSLVINVAAYSCEIMRAGMDSIHKGQIEAAECLGLTRRQVYWHVVIRPAMEKVYPALTSQFVLLMLASSITSQ
;
A
#
# COMPACT_ATOMS: atom_id res chain seq x y z
N THR A 1 -42.97 -32.66 -13.76
CA THR A 1 -41.92 -31.58 -13.68
C THR A 1 -40.71 -32.07 -14.45
N ARG A 2 -40.57 -31.65 -15.72
CA ARG A 2 -39.36 -31.93 -16.52
C ARG A 2 -38.27 -30.96 -16.10
N ALA A 3 -37.17 -31.47 -15.51
CA ALA A 3 -35.97 -30.73 -15.30
C ALA A 3 -35.38 -30.40 -16.69
N VAL A 4 -35.29 -29.12 -17.00
CA VAL A 4 -34.58 -28.64 -18.19
C VAL A 4 -33.09 -28.76 -17.87
N PRO A 5 -32.30 -29.57 -18.62
CA PRO A 5 -30.86 -29.61 -18.39
C PRO A 5 -30.28 -28.24 -18.77
N MET A 6 -29.74 -27.53 -17.78
CA MET A 6 -28.95 -26.35 -18.06
C MET A 6 -27.61 -26.79 -18.67
N THR A 7 -27.56 -26.87 -19.98
CA THR A 7 -26.30 -27.00 -20.71
C THR A 7 -25.60 -25.67 -20.70
N TYR A 8 -24.57 -25.51 -19.83
CA TYR A 8 -23.63 -24.38 -19.88
C TYR A 8 -22.81 -24.54 -21.17
N ALA A 9 -23.14 -23.75 -22.19
CA ALA A 9 -22.27 -23.60 -23.34
C ALA A 9 -21.23 -22.52 -23.02
N PHE A 10 -19.95 -22.88 -22.97
CA PHE A 10 -18.87 -21.91 -22.83
C PHE A 10 -18.75 -21.11 -24.14
N ASP A 11 -19.07 -19.83 -24.08
CA ASP A 11 -18.94 -18.91 -25.22
C ASP A 11 -17.64 -18.16 -25.16
N PHE A 12 -16.57 -18.78 -25.66
CA PHE A 12 -15.26 -18.17 -25.77
C PHE A 12 -15.19 -17.04 -26.80
N ALA A 13 -16.11 -17.02 -27.78
CA ALA A 13 -16.11 -16.01 -28.82
C ALA A 13 -16.53 -14.64 -28.26
N SER A 14 -17.51 -14.59 -27.35
CA SER A 14 -17.93 -13.35 -26.69
C SER A 14 -16.83 -12.80 -25.78
N VAL A 15 -16.07 -13.67 -25.10
CA VAL A 15 -14.93 -13.27 -24.26
C VAL A 15 -13.82 -12.67 -25.13
N LEU A 16 -13.49 -13.34 -26.25
CA LEU A 16 -12.45 -12.82 -27.16
C LEU A 16 -12.86 -11.54 -27.88
N SER A 17 -14.16 -11.32 -28.14
CA SER A 17 -14.64 -10.06 -28.71
C SER A 17 -14.55 -8.89 -27.73
N SER A 18 -14.54 -9.15 -26.43
CA SER A 18 -14.43 -8.16 -25.36
C SER A 18 -12.96 -7.81 -24.99
N TRP A 19 -11.97 -8.28 -25.77
CA TRP A 19 -10.54 -8.06 -25.51
C TRP A 19 -10.15 -6.60 -25.25
N PRO A 20 -10.70 -5.58 -25.97
CA PRO A 20 -10.36 -4.18 -25.68
C PRO A 20 -10.75 -3.75 -24.27
N GLN A 21 -11.86 -4.26 -23.74
CA GLN A 21 -12.32 -3.94 -22.37
C GLN A 21 -11.37 -4.53 -21.31
N PHE A 22 -10.83 -5.73 -21.55
CA PHE A 22 -9.83 -6.32 -20.66
C PHE A 22 -8.53 -5.51 -20.63
N LEU A 23 -8.09 -5.00 -21.79
CA LEU A 23 -6.91 -4.12 -21.87
C LEU A 23 -7.13 -2.80 -21.14
N GLU A 24 -8.31 -2.20 -21.30
CA GLU A 24 -8.66 -0.96 -20.59
C GLU A 24 -8.69 -1.17 -19.07
N GLY A 25 -9.31 -2.27 -18.60
CA GLY A 25 -9.32 -2.63 -17.18
C GLY A 25 -7.91 -2.89 -16.63
N ALA A 26 -7.06 -3.60 -17.38
CA ALA A 26 -5.67 -3.83 -17.01
C ALA A 26 -4.87 -2.51 -16.93
N TRP A 27 -5.08 -1.61 -17.87
CA TRP A 27 -4.45 -0.28 -17.87
C TRP A 27 -4.89 0.55 -16.65
N MET A 28 -6.19 0.57 -16.34
CA MET A 28 -6.71 1.25 -15.16
C MET A 28 -6.15 0.67 -13.85
N THR A 29 -6.01 -0.64 -13.76
CA THR A 29 -5.36 -1.31 -12.63
C THR A 29 -3.93 -0.82 -12.43
N ILE A 30 -3.13 -0.76 -13.50
CA ILE A 30 -1.75 -0.27 -13.44
C ILE A 30 -1.72 1.21 -13.05
N LEU A 31 -2.59 2.01 -13.66
CA LEU A 31 -2.67 3.46 -13.44
C LEU A 31 -3.04 3.81 -11.98
N LEU A 32 -3.83 2.98 -11.31
CA LEU A 32 -4.16 3.13 -9.90
C LEU A 32 -3.08 2.54 -8.99
N SER A 33 -2.62 1.32 -9.27
CA SER A 33 -1.76 0.56 -8.36
C SER A 33 -0.33 1.09 -8.31
N PHE A 34 0.22 1.51 -9.45
CA PHE A 34 1.61 1.97 -9.51
C PHE A 34 1.83 3.27 -8.71
N PRO A 35 1.10 4.38 -8.97
CA PRO A 35 1.27 5.60 -8.18
C PRO A 35 0.87 5.40 -6.72
N ALA A 36 -0.19 4.60 -6.42
CA ALA A 36 -0.55 4.29 -5.06
C ALA A 36 0.58 3.59 -4.30
N THR A 37 1.27 2.64 -4.95
CA THR A 37 2.42 1.94 -4.36
C THR A 37 3.59 2.89 -4.12
N VAL A 38 3.97 3.70 -5.10
CA VAL A 38 5.12 4.61 -4.97
C VAL A 38 4.87 5.64 -3.86
N ILE A 39 3.73 6.34 -3.93
CA ILE A 39 3.39 7.39 -2.95
C ILE A 39 3.16 6.76 -1.56
N GLY A 40 2.43 5.66 -1.51
CA GLY A 40 2.16 4.94 -0.25
C GLY A 40 3.43 4.37 0.38
N PHE A 41 4.38 3.86 -0.41
CA PHE A 41 5.66 3.37 0.09
C PHE A 41 6.52 4.50 0.67
N VAL A 42 6.60 5.64 -0.02
CA VAL A 42 7.32 6.82 0.51
C VAL A 42 6.66 7.28 1.81
N GLY A 43 5.33 7.43 1.83
CA GLY A 43 4.59 7.80 3.04
C GLY A 43 4.76 6.80 4.17
N GLY A 44 4.68 5.50 3.88
CA GLY A 44 4.90 4.42 4.84
C GLY A 44 6.31 4.41 5.42
N THR A 45 7.32 4.67 4.59
CA THR A 45 8.71 4.78 5.05
C THR A 45 8.89 5.97 6.00
N LEU A 46 8.29 7.12 5.69
CA LEU A 46 8.30 8.29 6.58
C LEU A 46 7.58 8.00 7.90
N LEU A 47 6.44 7.31 7.87
CA LEU A 47 5.74 6.86 9.07
C LEU A 47 6.59 5.88 9.90
N ALA A 48 7.30 4.96 9.26
CA ALA A 48 8.20 4.02 9.94
C ALA A 48 9.36 4.74 10.63
N ILE A 49 9.94 5.77 10.00
CA ILE A 49 10.94 6.63 10.61
C ILE A 49 10.32 7.42 11.79
N GLY A 50 9.11 7.95 11.61
CA GLY A 50 8.39 8.69 12.66
C GLY A 50 8.13 7.83 13.90
N ARG A 51 7.84 6.53 13.74
CA ARG A 51 7.66 5.58 14.84
C ARG A 51 8.94 5.26 15.62
N ARG A 52 10.10 5.65 15.11
CA ARG A 52 11.41 5.51 15.77
C ARG A 52 11.93 6.85 16.31
N SER A 53 11.10 7.90 16.30
CA SER A 53 11.44 9.22 16.82
C SER A 53 11.48 9.22 18.35
N ASP A 54 12.31 10.09 18.92
CA ASP A 54 12.35 10.34 20.37
C ASP A 54 11.06 11.03 20.89
N LYS A 55 10.23 11.56 20.00
CA LYS A 55 8.98 12.26 20.33
C LYS A 55 7.83 11.29 20.50
N ARG A 56 7.42 11.01 21.75
CA ARG A 56 6.33 10.06 22.08
C ARG A 56 5.01 10.34 21.33
N TRP A 57 4.64 11.62 21.17
CA TRP A 57 3.40 11.95 20.47
C TRP A 57 3.44 11.52 19.00
N LEU A 58 4.60 11.65 18.32
CA LEU A 58 4.77 11.24 16.93
C LEU A 58 4.72 9.71 16.80
N VAL A 59 5.38 9.00 17.70
CA VAL A 59 5.34 7.53 17.76
C VAL A 59 3.89 7.04 17.91
N ASN A 60 3.15 7.64 18.85
CA ASN A 60 1.76 7.26 19.11
C ASN A 60 0.83 7.61 17.93
N ALA A 61 0.97 8.79 17.33
CA ALA A 61 0.16 9.20 16.19
C ALA A 61 0.40 8.29 14.97
N CYS A 62 1.67 8.03 14.61
CA CYS A 62 1.99 7.11 13.53
C CYS A 62 1.54 5.67 13.85
N GLY A 63 1.67 5.23 15.11
CA GLY A 63 1.20 3.93 15.55
C GLY A 63 -0.31 3.77 15.40
N ALA A 64 -1.08 4.73 15.91
CA ALA A 64 -2.53 4.75 15.83
C ALA A 64 -3.03 4.75 14.36
N TYR A 65 -2.41 5.56 13.50
CA TYR A 65 -2.70 5.56 12.07
C TYR A 65 -2.56 4.17 11.45
N VAL A 66 -1.42 3.52 11.67
CA VAL A 66 -1.14 2.20 11.12
C VAL A 66 -2.10 1.15 11.66
N GLU A 67 -2.36 1.16 12.97
CA GLU A 67 -3.23 0.20 13.63
C GLU A 67 -4.68 0.32 13.16
N VAL A 68 -5.22 1.53 13.08
CA VAL A 68 -6.58 1.79 12.60
C VAL A 68 -6.74 1.31 11.16
N LEU A 69 -5.81 1.67 10.28
CA LEU A 69 -5.96 1.36 8.85
C LEU A 69 -5.73 -0.12 8.54
N ARG A 70 -4.80 -0.79 9.23
CA ARG A 70 -4.58 -2.23 9.02
C ARG A 70 -5.71 -3.10 9.59
N ASN A 71 -6.42 -2.63 10.59
CA ASN A 71 -7.57 -3.31 11.17
C ASN A 71 -8.91 -2.95 10.51
N THR A 72 -8.89 -2.03 9.53
CA THR A 72 -10.09 -1.63 8.78
C THR A 72 -10.04 -2.22 7.38
N PRO A 73 -11.08 -2.92 6.90
CA PRO A 73 -11.15 -3.41 5.53
C PRO A 73 -10.99 -2.29 4.50
N LEU A 74 -10.26 -2.58 3.40
CA LEU A 74 -10.02 -1.59 2.35
C LEU A 74 -11.33 -1.01 1.78
N LEU A 75 -12.35 -1.84 1.59
CA LEU A 75 -13.67 -1.41 1.10
C LEU A 75 -14.25 -0.29 1.97
N VAL A 76 -14.16 -0.44 3.31
CA VAL A 76 -14.64 0.58 4.26
C VAL A 76 -13.82 1.87 4.11
N GLN A 77 -12.50 1.76 3.93
CA GLN A 77 -11.63 2.93 3.71
C GLN A 77 -12.02 3.69 2.44
N VAL A 78 -12.30 2.97 1.34
CA VAL A 78 -12.77 3.57 0.08
C VAL A 78 -14.08 4.31 0.29
N PHE A 79 -15.06 3.70 0.97
CA PHE A 79 -16.33 4.35 1.26
C PHE A 79 -16.16 5.58 2.16
N LEU A 80 -15.33 5.50 3.21
CA LEU A 80 -15.06 6.63 4.08
C LEU A 80 -14.41 7.80 3.33
N VAL A 81 -13.49 7.54 2.42
CA VAL A 81 -12.88 8.59 1.61
C VAL A 81 -13.88 9.17 0.62
N CYS A 82 -14.61 8.33 -0.14
CA CYS A 82 -15.58 8.80 -1.12
C CYS A 82 -16.71 9.62 -0.48
N PHE A 83 -17.39 9.06 0.51
CA PHE A 83 -18.54 9.71 1.12
C PHE A 83 -18.14 10.77 2.15
N GLY A 84 -17.03 10.57 2.86
CA GLY A 84 -16.50 11.55 3.81
C GLY A 84 -16.10 12.84 3.13
N LEU A 85 -15.38 12.76 2.00
CA LEU A 85 -15.02 13.97 1.22
C LEU A 85 -16.25 14.63 0.58
N ALA A 86 -17.19 13.83 0.08
CA ALA A 86 -18.42 14.35 -0.49
C ALA A 86 -19.28 15.08 0.57
N SER A 87 -19.36 14.58 1.81
CA SER A 87 -20.09 15.23 2.90
C SER A 87 -19.47 16.56 3.35
N LEU A 88 -18.17 16.75 3.12
CA LEU A 88 -17.46 18.00 3.34
C LEU A 88 -17.59 18.98 2.18
N GLY A 89 -18.40 18.64 1.15
CA GLY A 89 -18.61 19.47 -0.03
C GLY A 89 -17.50 19.37 -1.09
N TRP A 90 -16.55 18.48 -0.94
CA TRP A 90 -15.48 18.30 -1.90
C TRP A 90 -15.91 17.32 -3.01
N LYS A 91 -16.05 17.83 -4.22
CA LYS A 91 -16.35 17.02 -5.41
C LYS A 91 -15.08 16.34 -5.91
N VAL A 92 -14.81 15.15 -5.39
CA VAL A 92 -13.66 14.34 -5.80
C VAL A 92 -14.11 13.31 -6.83
N SER A 93 -13.34 13.11 -7.90
CA SER A 93 -13.65 12.06 -8.87
C SER A 93 -13.49 10.67 -8.22
N ALA A 94 -14.24 9.68 -8.70
CA ALA A 94 -14.13 8.29 -8.22
C ALA A 94 -12.68 7.78 -8.31
N PHE A 95 -11.97 8.10 -9.39
CA PHE A 95 -10.56 7.77 -9.56
C PHE A 95 -9.67 8.35 -8.46
N SER A 96 -9.83 9.64 -8.16
CA SER A 96 -9.02 10.32 -7.14
C SER A 96 -9.31 9.80 -5.73
N ALA A 97 -10.58 9.50 -5.43
CA ALA A 97 -10.98 8.93 -4.15
C ALA A 97 -10.43 7.50 -3.98
N ALA A 98 -10.50 6.68 -5.04
CA ALA A 98 -9.90 5.35 -5.07
C ALA A 98 -8.38 5.42 -4.88
N LEU A 99 -7.69 6.26 -5.65
CA LEU A 99 -6.24 6.44 -5.55
C LEU A 99 -5.82 6.86 -4.15
N LEU A 100 -6.52 7.84 -3.55
CA LEU A 100 -6.23 8.31 -2.20
C LEU A 100 -6.41 7.19 -1.16
N SER A 101 -7.49 6.42 -1.27
CA SER A 101 -7.76 5.29 -0.37
C SER A 101 -6.66 4.23 -0.46
N LEU A 102 -6.22 3.90 -1.68
CA LEU A 102 -5.13 2.96 -1.91
C LEU A 102 -3.80 3.49 -1.36
N VAL A 103 -3.48 4.77 -1.57
CA VAL A 103 -2.27 5.41 -1.00
C VAL A 103 -2.25 5.33 0.51
N ILE A 104 -3.36 5.68 1.17
CA ILE A 104 -3.53 5.64 2.62
C ILE A 104 -3.34 4.20 3.13
N ASN A 105 -3.96 3.23 2.47
CA ASN A 105 -3.84 1.82 2.84
C ASN A 105 -2.41 1.31 2.67
N VAL A 106 -1.80 1.53 1.50
CA VAL A 106 -0.41 1.10 1.21
C VAL A 106 0.57 1.74 2.17
N ALA A 107 0.40 3.00 2.55
CA ALA A 107 1.27 3.67 3.52
C ALA A 107 1.27 2.97 4.89
N ALA A 108 0.11 2.49 5.35
CA ALA A 108 0.02 1.75 6.60
C ALA A 108 0.76 0.40 6.55
N TYR A 109 0.56 -0.38 5.48
CA TYR A 109 1.25 -1.67 5.30
C TYR A 109 2.75 -1.49 5.06
N SER A 110 3.15 -0.53 4.22
CA SER A 110 4.56 -0.21 3.95
C SER A 110 5.29 0.27 5.20
N CYS A 111 4.61 0.98 6.10
CA CYS A 111 5.17 1.37 7.39
C CYS A 111 5.61 0.15 8.21
N GLU A 112 4.76 -0.87 8.34
CA GLU A 112 5.11 -2.09 9.08
C GLU A 112 6.20 -2.91 8.39
N ILE A 113 6.13 -3.03 7.05
CA ILE A 113 7.15 -3.73 6.27
C ILE A 113 8.51 -3.04 6.48
N MET A 114 8.58 -1.73 6.33
CA MET A 114 9.82 -0.96 6.54
C MET A 114 10.30 -1.01 7.99
N ARG A 115 9.40 -0.94 8.97
CA ARG A 115 9.75 -1.09 10.38
C ARG A 115 10.40 -2.43 10.64
N ALA A 116 9.79 -3.53 10.18
CA ALA A 116 10.35 -4.87 10.32
C ALA A 116 11.73 -5.00 9.63
N GLY A 117 11.88 -4.41 8.44
CA GLY A 117 13.15 -4.35 7.75
C GLY A 117 14.24 -3.61 8.53
N MET A 118 13.90 -2.44 9.07
CA MET A 118 14.83 -1.67 9.91
C MET A 118 15.17 -2.38 11.22
N ASP A 119 14.21 -3.06 11.84
CA ASP A 119 14.42 -3.82 13.08
C ASP A 119 15.30 -5.07 12.86
N SER A 120 15.37 -5.56 11.62
CA SER A 120 16.24 -6.68 11.26
C SER A 120 17.73 -6.32 11.15
N ILE A 121 18.10 -5.05 11.25
CA ILE A 121 19.48 -4.59 11.20
C ILE A 121 20.12 -4.82 12.57
N HIS A 122 21.24 -5.52 12.59
CA HIS A 122 21.91 -5.88 13.82
C HIS A 122 22.47 -4.64 14.53
N LYS A 123 22.25 -4.52 15.84
CA LYS A 123 22.68 -3.38 16.63
C LYS A 123 24.20 -3.11 16.51
N GLY A 124 25.01 -4.17 16.45
CA GLY A 124 26.44 -4.06 16.27
C GLY A 124 26.88 -3.34 14.99
N GLN A 125 26.07 -3.37 13.92
CA GLN A 125 26.34 -2.59 12.69
C GLN A 125 26.17 -1.10 12.93
N ILE A 126 25.16 -0.74 13.73
CA ILE A 126 24.88 0.65 14.10
C ILE A 126 26.01 1.17 15.00
N GLU A 127 26.37 0.40 16.04
CA GLU A 127 27.44 0.72 16.98
C GLU A 127 28.80 0.86 16.28
N ALA A 128 29.13 -0.07 15.36
CA ALA A 128 30.36 0.01 14.57
C ALA A 128 30.40 1.27 13.71
N ALA A 129 29.29 1.66 13.09
CA ALA A 129 29.21 2.88 12.29
C ALA A 129 29.37 4.15 13.17
N GLU A 130 28.81 4.15 14.37
CA GLU A 130 28.99 5.23 15.33
C GLU A 130 30.44 5.34 15.81
N CYS A 131 31.12 4.20 16.06
CA CYS A 131 32.55 4.17 16.38
C CYS A 131 33.44 4.69 15.25
N LEU A 132 33.02 4.53 14.00
CA LEU A 132 33.70 5.12 12.83
C LEU A 132 33.43 6.63 12.66
N GLY A 133 32.70 7.26 13.57
CA GLY A 133 32.43 8.69 13.56
C GLY A 133 31.33 9.12 12.58
N LEU A 134 30.50 8.20 12.09
CA LEU A 134 29.36 8.55 11.24
C LEU A 134 28.32 9.34 12.05
N THR A 135 27.82 10.40 11.45
CA THR A 135 26.71 11.15 12.05
C THR A 135 25.43 10.31 12.08
N ARG A 136 24.52 10.57 13.01
CA ARG A 136 23.22 9.86 13.12
C ARG A 136 22.48 9.78 11.78
N ARG A 137 22.51 10.84 10.96
CA ARG A 137 21.89 10.85 9.63
C ARG A 137 22.57 9.90 8.65
N GLN A 138 23.90 9.81 8.67
CA GLN A 138 24.68 8.90 7.84
C GLN A 138 24.44 7.44 8.25
N VAL A 139 24.43 7.14 9.55
CA VAL A 139 24.10 5.82 10.09
C VAL A 139 22.69 5.40 9.62
N TYR A 140 21.71 6.29 9.80
CA TYR A 140 20.33 5.99 9.40
C TYR A 140 20.21 5.71 7.90
N TRP A 141 20.81 6.51 7.05
CA TRP A 141 20.68 6.39 5.61
C TRP A 141 21.48 5.23 5.02
N HIS A 142 22.73 5.05 5.45
CA HIS A 142 23.62 4.07 4.83
C HIS A 142 23.60 2.70 5.52
N VAL A 143 23.43 2.67 6.84
CA VAL A 143 23.53 1.43 7.62
C VAL A 143 22.16 0.86 7.95
N VAL A 144 21.12 1.69 8.07
CA VAL A 144 19.78 1.21 8.43
C VAL A 144 18.86 1.13 7.22
N ILE A 145 18.59 2.25 6.52
CA ILE A 145 17.56 2.30 5.47
C ILE A 145 17.97 1.48 4.25
N ARG A 146 19.17 1.64 3.74
CA ARG A 146 19.62 0.92 2.54
C ARG A 146 19.52 -0.61 2.69
N PRO A 147 20.16 -1.25 3.69
CA PRO A 147 20.04 -2.69 3.86
C PRO A 147 18.62 -3.13 4.23
N ALA A 148 17.84 -2.28 4.94
CA ALA A 148 16.45 -2.58 5.22
C ALA A 148 15.64 -2.68 3.92
N MET A 149 15.84 -1.77 2.95
CA MET A 149 15.14 -1.81 1.66
C MET A 149 15.40 -3.10 0.88
N GLU A 150 16.65 -3.59 0.89
CA GLU A 150 17.00 -4.87 0.27
C GLU A 150 16.22 -6.04 0.88
N LYS A 151 16.10 -6.05 2.22
CA LYS A 151 15.40 -7.10 2.96
C LYS A 151 13.88 -7.05 2.79
N VAL A 152 13.31 -5.86 2.62
CA VAL A 152 11.85 -5.70 2.50
C VAL A 152 11.33 -5.84 1.07
N TYR A 153 12.22 -5.86 0.07
CA TYR A 153 11.85 -5.94 -1.34
C TYR A 153 10.87 -7.08 -1.67
N PRO A 154 11.06 -8.33 -1.18
CA PRO A 154 10.09 -9.40 -1.44
C PRO A 154 8.71 -9.13 -0.86
N ALA A 155 8.65 -8.56 0.35
CA ALA A 155 7.39 -8.22 1.00
C ALA A 155 6.67 -7.06 0.27
N LEU A 156 7.42 -6.08 -0.23
CA LEU A 156 6.86 -4.99 -1.03
C LEU A 156 6.31 -5.49 -2.37
N THR A 157 6.99 -6.42 -3.01
CA THR A 157 6.49 -7.06 -4.25
C THR A 157 5.18 -7.80 -4.00
N SER A 158 5.09 -8.57 -2.92
CA SER A 158 3.85 -9.23 -2.53
C SER A 158 2.74 -8.24 -2.22
N GLN A 159 3.05 -7.15 -1.53
CA GLN A 159 2.09 -6.07 -1.24
C GLN A 159 1.59 -5.40 -2.53
N PHE A 160 2.46 -5.18 -3.51
CA PHE A 160 2.08 -4.63 -4.81
C PHE A 160 1.10 -5.54 -5.56
N VAL A 161 1.37 -6.85 -5.59
CA VAL A 161 0.45 -7.83 -6.21
C VAL A 161 -0.90 -7.83 -5.51
N LEU A 162 -0.93 -7.83 -4.18
CA LEU A 162 -2.18 -7.75 -3.41
C LEU A 162 -2.95 -6.46 -3.70
N LEU A 163 -2.25 -5.34 -3.88
CA LEU A 163 -2.87 -4.06 -4.25
C LEU A 163 -3.49 -4.10 -5.65
N MET A 164 -2.80 -4.71 -6.63
CA MET A 164 -3.36 -4.90 -7.98
C MET A 164 -4.64 -5.73 -7.93
N LEU A 165 -4.69 -6.79 -7.13
CA LEU A 165 -5.92 -7.57 -6.94
C LEU A 165 -7.02 -6.75 -6.24
N ALA A 166 -6.64 -5.96 -5.23
CA ALA A 166 -7.57 -5.13 -4.49
C ALA A 166 -8.11 -3.94 -5.31
N SER A 167 -7.40 -3.50 -6.36
CA SER A 167 -7.88 -2.41 -7.23
C SER A 167 -9.20 -2.77 -7.94
N SER A 168 -9.49 -4.06 -8.13
CA SER A 168 -10.77 -4.52 -8.67
C SER A 168 -11.97 -4.14 -7.79
N ILE A 169 -11.76 -3.95 -6.49
CA ILE A 169 -12.79 -3.51 -5.54
C ILE A 169 -13.16 -2.04 -5.79
N THR A 170 -12.24 -1.25 -6.32
CA THR A 170 -12.43 0.19 -6.55
C THR A 170 -13.03 0.50 -7.92
N SER A 171 -13.17 -0.50 -8.79
CA SER A 171 -13.73 -0.35 -10.14
C SER A 171 -15.25 -0.51 -10.18
N GLN A 172 -15.87 -0.83 -9.06
CA GLN A 172 -17.33 -0.93 -8.89
C GLN A 172 -17.86 0.38 -8.30
#